data_1e5a262574d023c1305687638e4a615c
#
_entry.id   1e5a262574d023c1305687638e4a615c
#
_cell.length_a   1.000
_cell.length_b   1.000
_cell.length_c   1.000
_cell.angle_alpha   90.00
_cell.angle_beta   90.00
_cell.angle_gamma   90.00
#
_symmetry.space_group_name_H-M   'P 1'
#
loop_
_entity.id
_entity.type
_entity.pdbx_description
1 polymer ?
#
loop_
_entity_poly.entity_id
_entity_poly.type
_entity_poly.pdbx_seq_one_letter_code
_entity_poly.pdbx_strand_id
1 'polypeptide(L)'
;MSLTIVADDLTGACDTGSLFAADGPVPLAIWPAAPSRAAVSVVDTESRAASEDDAAARVARVPALAPAARYFKKIDSTLRGHVGVEVDAFMRAAGVATALVCPAFPALGRVVIERLLLVDGIPLAETPLGRSAEVAALPSSSVVDVLRARVDRPLAWIPLDDVRAGAARLAPQIARLTGTVIVADAETDADLEALVDAALATRPAPLLVGAAGLGRALASRLSLLREDVELSGGRWLLVAGSRHPATRAQVDAARAAGLCVVAAPDQPADDRHAVARRVAAEARARLEREAFDGVAVTGGETARVLCEALGATAIELIGPPRPGLALGRLSTPRYPALPLLTKAGGFGEPDLFVSMLLDRLHGGPRYGPPNPPILVTPLLRRGAPRRARV
;
A
#
# COMPACT_ATOMS: atom_id res chain seq x y z
N MET A 1 -21.82 7.21 -7.45
CA MET A 1 -20.44 7.62 -7.82
C MET A 1 -19.60 6.34 -7.92
N SER A 2 -18.79 6.13 -8.97
CA SER A 2 -17.92 4.95 -9.06
C SER A 2 -16.46 5.34 -8.85
N LEU A 3 -15.71 4.49 -8.15
CA LEU A 3 -14.28 4.64 -7.87
C LEU A 3 -13.56 3.36 -8.27
N THR A 4 -12.47 3.47 -9.03
CA THR A 4 -11.55 2.36 -9.28
C THR A 4 -10.20 2.66 -8.66
N ILE A 5 -9.72 1.75 -7.82
CA ILE A 5 -8.39 1.77 -7.21
C ILE A 5 -7.47 0.91 -8.09
N VAL A 6 -6.33 1.46 -8.50
CA VAL A 6 -5.36 0.80 -9.39
C VAL A 6 -4.06 0.63 -8.64
N ALA A 7 -3.69 -0.58 -8.30
CA ALA A 7 -2.49 -0.90 -7.51
C ALA A 7 -1.47 -1.68 -8.33
N ASP A 8 -0.21 -1.53 -8.00
CA ASP A 8 0.94 -2.15 -8.65
C ASP A 8 1.27 -3.55 -8.11
N ASP A 9 0.77 -3.89 -6.91
CA ASP A 9 0.90 -5.22 -6.30
C ASP A 9 -0.33 -5.62 -5.48
N LEU A 10 -0.50 -6.94 -5.28
CA LEU A 10 -1.67 -7.51 -4.63
C LEU A 10 -1.82 -7.08 -3.17
N THR A 11 -0.74 -7.03 -2.38
CA THR A 11 -0.84 -6.62 -0.97
C THR A 11 -1.20 -5.16 -0.83
N GLY A 12 -0.69 -4.28 -1.70
CA GLY A 12 -1.07 -2.87 -1.75
C GLY A 12 -2.52 -2.67 -2.22
N ALA A 13 -2.97 -3.50 -3.18
CA ALA A 13 -4.36 -3.53 -3.62
C ALA A 13 -5.30 -3.93 -2.48
N CYS A 14 -4.95 -4.97 -1.73
CA CYS A 14 -5.71 -5.43 -0.57
C CYS A 14 -5.73 -4.37 0.54
N ASP A 15 -4.55 -3.85 0.94
CA ASP A 15 -4.40 -2.87 2.03
C ASP A 15 -5.23 -1.60 1.76
N THR A 16 -5.11 -1.03 0.55
CA THR A 16 -5.86 0.18 0.21
C THR A 16 -7.33 -0.10 -0.08
N GLY A 17 -7.63 -1.16 -0.85
CA GLY A 17 -9.02 -1.47 -1.23
C GLY A 17 -9.91 -1.83 -0.05
N SER A 18 -9.38 -2.51 0.96
CA SER A 18 -10.13 -2.90 2.16
C SER A 18 -10.63 -1.69 2.97
N LEU A 19 -9.95 -0.53 2.88
CA LEU A 19 -10.38 0.70 3.52
C LEU A 19 -11.75 1.23 3.02
N PHE A 20 -12.17 0.84 1.82
CA PHE A 20 -13.39 1.34 1.17
C PHE A 20 -14.61 0.43 1.34
N ALA A 21 -14.59 -0.47 2.31
CA ALA A 21 -15.60 -1.52 2.50
C ALA A 21 -16.72 -1.14 3.49
N ALA A 22 -16.98 0.16 3.74
CA ALA A 22 -18.06 0.57 4.67
C ALA A 22 -19.45 0.07 4.23
N ASP A 23 -19.75 0.15 2.93
CA ASP A 23 -21.04 -0.25 2.36
C ASP A 23 -21.12 -1.74 1.98
N GLY A 24 -20.09 -2.50 2.27
CA GLY A 24 -19.99 -3.93 1.94
C GLY A 24 -18.65 -4.32 1.29
N PRO A 25 -18.47 -5.61 0.96
CA PRO A 25 -17.21 -6.08 0.39
C PRO A 25 -16.85 -5.40 -0.93
N VAL A 26 -15.57 -5.08 -1.09
CA VAL A 26 -15.03 -4.44 -2.30
C VAL A 26 -14.38 -5.50 -3.20
N PRO A 27 -14.83 -5.66 -4.45
CA PRO A 27 -14.23 -6.62 -5.39
C PRO A 27 -12.85 -6.14 -5.82
N LEU A 28 -11.86 -7.02 -5.68
CA LEU A 28 -10.50 -6.88 -6.18
C LEU A 28 -10.27 -7.91 -7.28
N ALA A 29 -9.89 -7.46 -8.46
CA ALA A 29 -9.45 -8.32 -9.55
C ALA A 29 -7.93 -8.45 -9.56
N ILE A 30 -7.45 -9.69 -9.70
CA ILE A 30 -6.03 -10.02 -9.89
C ILE A 30 -5.76 -10.06 -11.39
N TRP A 31 -4.74 -9.33 -11.86
CA TRP A 31 -4.39 -9.28 -13.27
C TRP A 31 -4.25 -10.68 -13.90
N PRO A 32 -4.77 -10.91 -15.12
CA PRO A 32 -5.40 -9.96 -16.06
C PRO A 32 -6.93 -9.87 -15.97
N ALA A 33 -7.55 -10.33 -14.87
CA ALA A 33 -8.98 -10.30 -14.70
C ALA A 33 -9.53 -8.86 -14.60
N ALA A 34 -10.80 -8.68 -14.98
CA ALA A 34 -11.53 -7.44 -14.73
C ALA A 34 -12.37 -7.59 -13.44
N PRO A 35 -12.52 -6.53 -12.63
CA PRO A 35 -13.37 -6.59 -11.44
C PRO A 35 -14.85 -6.68 -11.82
N SER A 36 -15.63 -7.29 -10.95
CA SER A 36 -17.08 -7.18 -11.02
C SER A 36 -17.52 -5.73 -10.86
N ARG A 37 -18.66 -5.36 -11.47
CA ARG A 37 -19.20 -4.00 -11.37
C ARG A 37 -19.64 -3.72 -9.94
N ALA A 38 -19.09 -2.67 -9.36
CA ALA A 38 -19.40 -2.18 -8.02
C ALA A 38 -19.22 -0.66 -7.93
N ALA A 39 -19.73 -0.05 -6.86
CA ALA A 39 -19.49 1.38 -6.59
C ALA A 39 -18.00 1.66 -6.37
N VAL A 40 -17.31 0.75 -5.69
CA VAL A 40 -15.85 0.75 -5.56
C VAL A 40 -15.32 -0.58 -6.08
N SER A 41 -14.26 -0.56 -6.87
CA SER A 41 -13.55 -1.76 -7.33
C SER A 41 -12.04 -1.55 -7.27
N VAL A 42 -11.29 -2.65 -7.18
CA VAL A 42 -9.83 -2.64 -7.14
C VAL A 42 -9.29 -3.49 -8.28
N VAL A 43 -8.23 -3.00 -8.93
CA VAL A 43 -7.46 -3.75 -9.92
C VAL A 43 -6.02 -3.81 -9.43
N ASP A 44 -5.55 -5.02 -9.14
CA ASP A 44 -4.13 -5.30 -9.01
C ASP A 44 -3.56 -5.51 -10.42
N THR A 45 -2.67 -4.63 -10.88
CA THR A 45 -2.04 -4.72 -12.20
C THR A 45 -0.82 -5.63 -12.21
N GLU A 46 -0.33 -6.00 -11.02
CA GLU A 46 0.89 -6.80 -10.87
C GLU A 46 2.07 -6.27 -11.70
N SER A 47 2.21 -4.95 -11.70
CA SER A 47 3.18 -4.24 -12.53
C SER A 47 4.49 -3.96 -11.82
N ARG A 48 4.54 -4.08 -10.48
CA ARG A 48 5.71 -3.72 -9.68
C ARG A 48 7.00 -4.43 -10.11
N ALA A 49 6.91 -5.72 -10.42
CA ALA A 49 8.06 -6.55 -10.83
C ALA A 49 8.13 -6.78 -12.35
N ALA A 50 7.24 -6.18 -13.12
CA ALA A 50 7.23 -6.24 -14.57
C ALA A 50 8.33 -5.36 -15.20
N SER A 51 8.54 -5.41 -16.51
CA SER A 51 9.31 -4.39 -17.21
C SER A 51 8.59 -3.04 -17.20
N GLU A 52 9.31 -1.93 -17.41
CA GLU A 52 8.70 -0.60 -17.49
C GLU A 52 7.60 -0.54 -18.57
N ASP A 53 7.86 -1.13 -19.73
CA ASP A 53 6.91 -1.15 -20.85
C ASP A 53 5.66 -1.98 -20.50
N ASP A 54 5.82 -3.14 -19.88
CA ASP A 54 4.71 -3.95 -19.42
C ASP A 54 3.92 -3.25 -18.32
N ALA A 55 4.59 -2.61 -17.38
CA ALA A 55 3.94 -1.85 -16.31
C ALA A 55 3.07 -0.72 -16.89
N ALA A 56 3.63 0.07 -17.81
CA ALA A 56 2.88 1.11 -18.54
C ALA A 56 1.68 0.53 -19.29
N ALA A 57 1.89 -0.57 -20.03
CA ALA A 57 0.84 -1.21 -20.83
C ALA A 57 -0.30 -1.75 -19.95
N ARG A 58 0.02 -2.37 -18.79
CA ARG A 58 -0.97 -2.92 -17.86
C ARG A 58 -1.84 -1.83 -17.23
N VAL A 59 -1.23 -0.77 -16.69
CA VAL A 59 -1.99 0.31 -16.06
C VAL A 59 -2.83 1.08 -17.08
N ALA A 60 -2.34 1.26 -18.31
CA ALA A 60 -3.07 1.93 -19.38
C ALA A 60 -4.35 1.18 -19.82
N ARG A 61 -4.44 -0.12 -19.57
CA ARG A 61 -5.67 -0.91 -19.89
C ARG A 61 -6.77 -0.74 -18.85
N VAL A 62 -6.44 -0.30 -17.64
CA VAL A 62 -7.40 -0.28 -16.52
C VAL A 62 -8.61 0.61 -16.77
N PRO A 63 -8.51 1.84 -17.35
CA PRO A 63 -9.69 2.65 -17.62
C PRO A 63 -10.72 1.97 -18.54
N ALA A 64 -10.28 1.11 -19.47
CA ALA A 64 -11.16 0.32 -20.32
C ALA A 64 -11.72 -0.93 -19.60
N LEU A 65 -10.92 -1.58 -18.74
CA LEU A 65 -11.32 -2.78 -17.98
C LEU A 65 -12.28 -2.45 -16.84
N ALA A 66 -12.05 -1.33 -16.16
CA ALA A 66 -12.78 -0.90 -14.96
C ALA A 66 -13.09 0.60 -15.04
N PRO A 67 -13.97 1.02 -15.96
CA PRO A 67 -14.31 2.43 -16.12
C PRO A 67 -15.00 2.97 -14.87
N ALA A 68 -14.54 4.15 -14.40
CA ALA A 68 -15.06 4.80 -13.22
C ALA A 68 -15.12 6.32 -13.38
N ALA A 69 -15.98 6.96 -12.59
CA ALA A 69 -16.06 8.41 -12.52
C ALA A 69 -14.84 9.03 -11.80
N ARG A 70 -14.15 8.24 -11.01
CA ARG A 70 -12.94 8.63 -10.27
C ARG A 70 -11.96 7.46 -10.18
N TYR A 71 -10.68 7.79 -10.19
CA TYR A 71 -9.59 6.83 -9.99
C TYR A 71 -8.73 7.23 -8.82
N PHE A 72 -8.15 6.23 -8.15
CA PHE A 72 -7.07 6.35 -7.19
C PHE A 72 -5.93 5.45 -7.63
N LYS A 73 -4.73 6.00 -7.88
CA LYS A 73 -3.55 5.19 -8.20
C LYS A 73 -2.78 4.90 -6.93
N LYS A 74 -2.83 3.64 -6.50
CA LYS A 74 -2.06 3.14 -5.38
C LYS A 74 -0.62 2.88 -5.80
N ILE A 75 0.31 3.42 -5.05
CA ILE A 75 1.75 3.20 -5.19
C ILE A 75 2.36 2.70 -3.87
N ASP A 76 3.52 2.11 -3.95
CA ASP A 76 4.24 1.66 -2.75
C ASP A 76 4.66 2.84 -1.86
N SER A 77 4.51 2.69 -0.53
CA SER A 77 4.88 3.74 0.44
C SER A 77 6.39 3.95 0.54
N THR A 78 7.21 3.11 -0.09
CA THR A 78 8.66 3.24 -0.22
C THR A 78 9.11 3.40 -1.68
N LEU A 79 8.18 3.78 -2.57
CA LEU A 79 8.40 4.09 -3.99
C LEU A 79 8.99 2.94 -4.82
N ARG A 80 8.85 1.68 -4.38
CA ARG A 80 9.23 0.51 -5.19
C ARG A 80 8.33 0.42 -6.43
N GLY A 81 8.87 -0.18 -7.50
CA GLY A 81 8.16 -0.33 -8.77
C GLY A 81 8.36 0.86 -9.71
N HIS A 82 7.52 0.93 -10.73
CA HIS A 82 7.65 1.86 -11.86
C HIS A 82 6.77 3.11 -11.69
N VAL A 83 6.84 3.77 -10.50
CA VAL A 83 5.88 4.81 -10.08
C VAL A 83 5.68 5.90 -11.14
N GLY A 84 6.75 6.49 -11.67
CA GLY A 84 6.65 7.57 -12.66
C GLY A 84 6.05 7.10 -13.97
N VAL A 85 6.52 5.96 -14.50
CA VAL A 85 6.03 5.34 -15.75
C VAL A 85 4.54 5.03 -15.65
N GLU A 86 4.11 4.40 -14.55
CA GLU A 86 2.72 4.02 -14.33
C GLU A 86 1.80 5.23 -14.17
N VAL A 87 2.23 6.26 -13.42
CA VAL A 87 1.45 7.49 -13.24
C VAL A 87 1.22 8.16 -14.58
N ASP A 88 2.27 8.34 -15.39
CA ASP A 88 2.15 9.02 -16.68
C ASP A 88 1.33 8.21 -17.70
N ALA A 89 1.56 6.90 -17.79
CA ALA A 89 0.77 6.02 -18.66
C ALA A 89 -0.71 5.98 -18.28
N PHE A 90 -1.01 5.92 -16.97
CA PHE A 90 -2.37 5.92 -16.48
C PHE A 90 -3.07 7.27 -16.72
N MET A 91 -2.41 8.40 -16.47
CA MET A 91 -2.95 9.73 -16.72
C MET A 91 -3.34 9.89 -18.20
N ARG A 92 -2.47 9.43 -19.13
CA ARG A 92 -2.79 9.44 -20.58
C ARG A 92 -4.00 8.59 -20.90
N ALA A 93 -4.05 7.36 -20.41
CA ALA A 93 -5.13 6.43 -20.72
C ALA A 93 -6.48 6.83 -20.10
N ALA A 94 -6.47 7.42 -18.90
CA ALA A 94 -7.68 7.89 -18.22
C ALA A 94 -8.11 9.31 -18.64
N GLY A 95 -7.34 10.00 -19.49
CA GLY A 95 -7.63 11.38 -19.92
C GLY A 95 -7.54 12.40 -18.78
N VAL A 96 -6.71 12.13 -17.74
CA VAL A 96 -6.55 13.01 -16.57
C VAL A 96 -5.31 13.89 -16.77
N ALA A 97 -5.50 15.20 -16.70
CA ALA A 97 -4.43 16.16 -16.99
C ALA A 97 -3.45 16.33 -15.80
N THR A 98 -3.94 16.28 -14.57
CA THR A 98 -3.17 16.61 -13.35
C THR A 98 -3.19 15.45 -12.37
N ALA A 99 -2.06 15.15 -11.73
CA ALA A 99 -1.97 14.21 -10.61
C ALA A 99 -1.45 14.88 -9.35
N LEU A 100 -1.96 14.47 -8.19
CA LEU A 100 -1.47 14.85 -6.86
C LEU A 100 -0.88 13.60 -6.19
N VAL A 101 0.43 13.62 -5.98
CA VAL A 101 1.21 12.46 -5.52
C VAL A 101 1.67 12.69 -4.08
N CYS A 102 1.29 11.78 -3.17
CA CYS A 102 1.80 11.74 -1.80
C CYS A 102 1.91 10.28 -1.33
N PRO A 103 3.13 9.72 -1.23
CA PRO A 103 3.34 8.35 -0.76
C PRO A 103 3.30 8.21 0.77
N ALA A 104 3.05 9.28 1.53
CA ALA A 104 3.05 9.23 2.99
C ALA A 104 2.04 8.22 3.55
N PHE A 105 2.45 7.57 4.64
CA PHE A 105 1.62 6.67 5.44
C PHE A 105 2.07 6.80 6.91
N PRO A 106 1.62 7.85 7.62
CA PRO A 106 2.08 8.18 8.97
C PRO A 106 1.92 7.03 9.98
N ALA A 107 0.82 6.29 9.91
CA ALA A 107 0.57 5.14 10.78
C ALA A 107 1.63 4.03 10.68
N LEU A 108 2.43 4.01 9.60
CA LEU A 108 3.57 3.10 9.43
C LEU A 108 4.92 3.85 9.45
N GLY A 109 4.99 5.08 9.95
CA GLY A 109 6.22 5.87 10.06
C GLY A 109 6.76 6.40 8.72
N ARG A 110 5.94 6.46 7.63
CA ARG A 110 6.35 7.02 6.34
C ARG A 110 5.77 8.40 6.17
N VAL A 111 6.63 9.39 6.04
CA VAL A 111 6.24 10.80 5.85
C VAL A 111 7.01 11.43 4.70
N VAL A 112 6.46 12.49 4.13
CA VAL A 112 7.15 13.28 3.09
C VAL A 112 7.33 14.68 3.62
N ILE A 113 8.59 15.10 3.75
CA ILE A 113 8.98 16.43 4.25
C ILE A 113 10.06 16.98 3.32
N GLU A 114 9.89 18.21 2.84
CA GLU A 114 10.80 18.84 1.88
C GLU A 114 11.09 17.94 0.66
N ARG A 115 10.06 17.28 0.15
CA ARG A 115 10.09 16.33 -0.98
C ARG A 115 10.76 14.99 -0.65
N LEU A 116 11.36 14.84 0.55
CA LEU A 116 12.05 13.62 0.94
C LEU A 116 11.08 12.64 1.62
N LEU A 117 11.09 11.41 1.15
CA LEU A 117 10.42 10.31 1.83
C LEU A 117 11.29 9.85 2.99
N LEU A 118 10.77 9.99 4.20
CA LEU A 118 11.39 9.53 5.44
C LEU A 118 10.66 8.28 5.94
N VAL A 119 11.41 7.37 6.52
CA VAL A 119 10.92 6.19 7.25
C VAL A 119 11.43 6.27 8.68
N ASP A 120 10.52 6.40 9.64
CA ASP A 120 10.85 6.61 11.06
C ASP A 120 11.83 7.78 11.27
N GLY A 121 11.63 8.87 10.52
CA GLY A 121 12.44 10.09 10.57
C GLY A 121 13.77 10.03 9.81
N ILE A 122 14.11 8.92 9.17
CA ILE A 122 15.36 8.73 8.43
C ILE A 122 15.06 8.74 6.92
N PRO A 123 15.85 9.44 6.07
CA PRO A 123 15.69 9.39 4.61
C PRO A 123 15.70 7.93 4.10
N LEU A 124 14.75 7.59 3.23
CA LEU A 124 14.55 6.21 2.76
C LEU A 124 15.85 5.51 2.33
N ALA A 125 16.71 6.19 1.58
CA ALA A 125 17.97 5.62 1.09
C ALA A 125 18.97 5.25 2.21
N GLU A 126 18.86 5.87 3.39
CA GLU A 126 19.74 5.65 4.54
C GLU A 126 19.23 4.53 5.47
N THR A 127 18.00 4.08 5.25
CA THR A 127 17.37 3.02 6.06
C THR A 127 17.84 1.62 5.65
N PRO A 128 17.61 0.58 6.49
CA PRO A 128 17.80 -0.81 6.06
C PRO A 128 16.96 -1.19 4.82
N LEU A 129 15.78 -0.58 4.64
CA LEU A 129 14.95 -0.75 3.44
C LEU A 129 15.65 -0.16 2.20
N GLY A 130 16.35 0.96 2.35
CA GLY A 130 17.13 1.60 1.29
C GLY A 130 18.22 0.73 0.70
N ARG A 131 18.68 -0.30 1.45
CA ARG A 131 19.67 -1.27 0.98
C ARG A 131 19.08 -2.43 0.18
N SER A 132 17.76 -2.55 0.10
CA SER A 132 17.12 -3.54 -0.77
C SER A 132 17.37 -3.18 -2.24
N ALA A 133 17.54 -4.17 -3.11
CA ALA A 133 17.83 -3.93 -4.53
C ALA A 133 16.78 -3.01 -5.21
N GLU A 134 15.53 -3.15 -4.82
CA GLU A 134 14.40 -2.38 -5.38
C GLU A 134 14.45 -0.90 -4.98
N VAL A 135 14.84 -0.59 -3.73
CA VAL A 135 14.94 0.80 -3.23
C VAL A 135 16.31 1.41 -3.58
N ALA A 136 17.38 0.62 -3.53
CA ALA A 136 18.71 1.07 -3.91
C ALA A 136 18.81 1.47 -5.40
N ALA A 137 17.90 0.99 -6.25
CA ALA A 137 17.79 1.40 -7.65
C ALA A 137 17.10 2.78 -7.84
N LEU A 138 16.50 3.36 -6.79
CA LEU A 138 15.92 4.70 -6.86
C LEU A 138 17.03 5.76 -6.94
N PRO A 139 16.79 6.88 -7.64
CA PRO A 139 17.80 7.94 -7.79
C PRO A 139 18.13 8.65 -6.46
N SER A 140 17.15 8.73 -5.55
CA SER A 140 17.31 9.36 -4.23
C SER A 140 16.11 9.06 -3.34
N SER A 141 16.09 9.60 -2.10
CA SER A 141 14.89 9.63 -1.24
C SER A 141 13.87 10.70 -1.65
N SER A 142 14.18 11.54 -2.65
CA SER A 142 13.28 12.59 -3.13
C SER A 142 12.20 12.01 -4.04
N VAL A 143 10.94 12.17 -3.65
CA VAL A 143 9.78 11.77 -4.46
C VAL A 143 9.77 12.49 -5.81
N VAL A 144 10.18 13.76 -5.83
CA VAL A 144 10.29 14.55 -7.08
C VAL A 144 11.33 13.96 -8.02
N ASP A 145 12.49 13.54 -7.51
CA ASP A 145 13.56 12.99 -8.35
C ASP A 145 13.20 11.61 -8.90
N VAL A 146 12.53 10.78 -8.09
CA VAL A 146 12.02 9.48 -8.54
C VAL A 146 11.02 9.66 -9.70
N LEU A 147 10.12 10.62 -9.60
CA LEU A 147 9.17 10.90 -10.68
C LEU A 147 9.84 11.54 -11.90
N ARG A 148 10.75 12.51 -11.70
CA ARG A 148 11.44 13.23 -12.77
C ARG A 148 12.16 12.31 -13.74
N ALA A 149 12.68 11.20 -13.26
CA ALA A 149 13.39 10.23 -14.09
C ALA A 149 12.51 9.56 -15.14
N ARG A 150 11.17 9.61 -15.02
CA ARG A 150 10.24 8.79 -15.80
C ARG A 150 8.94 9.47 -16.23
N VAL A 151 8.73 10.74 -15.87
CA VAL A 151 7.51 11.50 -16.20
C VAL A 151 7.85 12.59 -17.20
N ASP A 152 7.17 12.59 -18.35
CA ASP A 152 7.36 13.60 -19.41
C ASP A 152 6.57 14.91 -19.18
N ARG A 153 5.92 15.04 -18.02
CA ARG A 153 5.09 16.21 -17.65
C ARG A 153 5.86 17.13 -16.71
N PRO A 154 5.49 18.43 -16.65
CA PRO A 154 5.99 19.31 -15.61
C PRO A 154 5.75 18.73 -14.22
N LEU A 155 6.72 18.92 -13.33
CA LEU A 155 6.62 18.56 -11.93
C LEU A 155 6.53 19.82 -11.08
N ALA A 156 5.63 19.80 -10.10
CA ALA A 156 5.52 20.82 -9.08
C ALA A 156 5.64 20.21 -7.68
N TRP A 157 5.90 21.04 -6.70
CA TRP A 157 5.96 20.62 -5.30
C TRP A 157 5.14 21.57 -4.44
N ILE A 158 4.36 20.99 -3.51
CA ILE A 158 3.61 21.70 -2.48
C ILE A 158 4.26 21.38 -1.14
N PRO A 159 4.91 22.37 -0.48
CA PRO A 159 5.55 22.18 0.82
C PRO A 159 4.51 22.01 1.94
N LEU A 160 4.97 21.47 3.07
CA LEU A 160 4.13 21.14 4.22
C LEU A 160 3.36 22.34 4.78
N ASP A 161 3.99 23.53 4.81
CA ASP A 161 3.35 24.77 5.28
C ASP A 161 2.15 25.16 4.39
N ASP A 162 2.26 24.95 3.08
CA ASP A 162 1.15 25.20 2.15
C ASP A 162 0.03 24.17 2.36
N VAL A 163 0.36 22.89 2.61
CA VAL A 163 -0.62 21.85 2.95
C VAL A 163 -1.38 22.22 4.22
N ARG A 164 -0.66 22.65 5.26
CA ARG A 164 -1.21 23.09 6.55
C ARG A 164 -1.99 24.41 6.50
N ALA A 165 -1.81 25.18 5.43
CA ALA A 165 -2.65 26.35 5.18
C ALA A 165 -4.11 25.99 4.82
N GLY A 166 -4.39 24.70 4.57
CA GLY A 166 -5.71 24.11 4.45
C GLY A 166 -6.27 24.07 3.02
N ALA A 167 -7.28 23.25 2.83
CA ALA A 167 -7.85 22.92 1.53
C ALA A 167 -8.35 24.16 0.73
N ALA A 168 -8.87 25.18 1.42
CA ALA A 168 -9.36 26.40 0.77
C ALA A 168 -8.25 27.18 0.04
N ARG A 169 -7.00 27.11 0.51
CA ARG A 169 -5.82 27.72 -0.15
C ARG A 169 -5.19 26.78 -1.15
N LEU A 170 -5.18 25.47 -0.87
CA LEU A 170 -4.60 24.45 -1.73
C LEU A 170 -5.37 24.25 -3.04
N ALA A 171 -6.71 24.22 -3.00
CA ALA A 171 -7.51 23.90 -4.19
C ALA A 171 -7.27 24.89 -5.35
N PRO A 172 -7.25 26.22 -5.14
CA PRO A 172 -6.84 27.18 -6.20
C PRO A 172 -5.40 27.00 -6.67
N GLN A 173 -4.46 26.60 -5.79
CA GLN A 173 -3.08 26.34 -6.16
C GLN A 173 -2.97 25.12 -7.07
N ILE A 174 -3.64 24.02 -6.72
CA ILE A 174 -3.72 22.79 -7.56
C ILE A 174 -4.36 23.10 -8.91
N ALA A 175 -5.45 23.88 -8.94
CA ALA A 175 -6.14 24.25 -10.16
C ALA A 175 -5.25 25.03 -11.17
N ARG A 176 -4.30 25.83 -10.68
CA ARG A 176 -3.33 26.57 -11.53
C ARG A 176 -2.25 25.66 -12.13
N LEU A 177 -2.04 24.48 -11.55
CA LEU A 177 -1.02 23.51 -11.97
C LEU A 177 -1.59 22.45 -12.93
N THR A 178 -2.55 22.83 -13.78
CA THR A 178 -3.11 21.94 -14.80
C THR A 178 -2.00 21.38 -15.71
N GLY A 179 -2.07 20.10 -16.03
CA GLY A 179 -1.08 19.42 -16.89
C GLY A 179 0.18 18.96 -16.14
N THR A 180 0.21 19.09 -14.82
CA THR A 180 1.39 18.86 -13.98
C THR A 180 1.19 17.63 -13.09
N VAL A 181 2.28 16.93 -12.77
CA VAL A 181 2.34 15.98 -11.66
C VAL A 181 2.85 16.73 -10.43
N ILE A 182 2.03 16.83 -9.41
CA ILE A 182 2.26 17.61 -8.19
C ILE A 182 2.66 16.65 -7.08
N VAL A 183 3.86 16.81 -6.52
CA VAL A 183 4.27 16.12 -5.29
C VAL A 183 3.87 17.00 -4.11
N ALA A 184 3.25 16.43 -3.08
CA ALA A 184 2.90 17.14 -1.87
C ALA A 184 3.55 16.51 -0.64
N ASP A 185 4.01 17.36 0.28
CA ASP A 185 4.46 16.93 1.59
C ASP A 185 3.27 16.53 2.47
N ALA A 186 3.48 15.56 3.36
CA ALA A 186 2.56 15.21 4.44
C ALA A 186 3.32 14.47 5.54
N GLU A 187 3.08 14.86 6.79
CA GLU A 187 3.67 14.28 7.99
C GLU A 187 2.62 13.56 8.84
N THR A 188 1.38 14.02 8.80
CA THR A 188 0.27 13.53 9.61
C THR A 188 -0.92 13.09 8.74
N ASP A 189 -1.85 12.33 9.34
CA ASP A 189 -3.11 12.01 8.69
C ASP A 189 -3.94 13.27 8.37
N ALA A 190 -3.87 14.32 9.21
CA ALA A 190 -4.52 15.59 8.96
C ALA A 190 -3.97 16.30 7.71
N ASP A 191 -2.66 16.19 7.44
CA ASP A 191 -2.06 16.72 6.21
C ASP A 191 -2.61 15.98 4.98
N LEU A 192 -2.72 14.64 5.06
CA LEU A 192 -3.32 13.82 3.99
C LEU A 192 -4.79 14.15 3.75
N GLU A 193 -5.56 14.41 4.82
CA GLU A 193 -6.95 14.84 4.74
C GLU A 193 -7.07 16.19 4.04
N ALA A 194 -6.20 17.16 4.37
CA ALA A 194 -6.19 18.47 3.71
C ALA A 194 -5.88 18.36 2.20
N LEU A 195 -4.96 17.47 1.81
CA LEU A 195 -4.66 17.18 0.41
C LEU A 195 -5.88 16.61 -0.32
N VAL A 196 -6.58 15.65 0.29
CA VAL A 196 -7.78 15.05 -0.29
C VAL A 196 -8.90 16.07 -0.40
N ASP A 197 -9.14 16.86 0.63
CA ASP A 197 -10.17 17.92 0.61
C ASP A 197 -9.91 18.93 -0.53
N ALA A 198 -8.67 19.36 -0.68
CA ALA A 198 -8.26 20.23 -1.78
C ALA A 198 -8.47 19.59 -3.15
N ALA A 199 -8.06 18.33 -3.32
CA ALA A 199 -8.23 17.60 -4.57
C ALA A 199 -9.71 17.42 -4.93
N LEU A 200 -10.56 17.11 -3.95
CA LEU A 200 -12.00 16.95 -4.14
C LEU A 200 -12.70 18.27 -4.48
N ALA A 201 -12.18 19.40 -4.00
CA ALA A 201 -12.70 20.75 -4.29
C ALA A 201 -12.23 21.27 -5.67
N THR A 202 -11.09 20.76 -6.20
CA THR A 202 -10.53 21.22 -7.48
C THR A 202 -11.35 20.73 -8.68
N ARG A 203 -11.46 21.55 -9.73
CA ARG A 203 -12.17 21.22 -10.98
C ARG A 203 -11.30 21.61 -12.19
N PRO A 204 -10.99 20.67 -13.12
CA PRO A 204 -11.21 19.22 -12.98
C PRO A 204 -10.39 18.65 -11.80
N ALA A 205 -10.91 17.59 -11.16
CA ALA A 205 -10.22 16.98 -10.04
C ALA A 205 -8.94 16.25 -10.50
N PRO A 206 -7.80 16.39 -9.77
CA PRO A 206 -6.59 15.66 -10.09
C PRO A 206 -6.74 14.16 -9.79
N LEU A 207 -5.93 13.33 -10.46
CA LEU A 207 -5.72 11.95 -10.05
C LEU A 207 -5.00 11.95 -8.69
N LEU A 208 -5.59 11.32 -7.68
CA LEU A 208 -4.90 11.06 -6.43
C LEU A 208 -3.99 9.84 -6.59
N VAL A 209 -2.72 10.01 -6.25
CA VAL A 209 -1.67 8.99 -6.33
C VAL A 209 -0.99 8.88 -4.97
N GLY A 210 -1.03 7.72 -4.32
CA GLY A 210 -0.41 7.60 -3.02
C GLY A 210 -0.45 6.20 -2.41
N ALA A 211 0.06 6.09 -1.19
CA ALA A 211 -0.01 4.88 -0.38
C ALA A 211 -1.39 4.74 0.30
N ALA A 212 -1.54 3.72 1.14
CA ALA A 212 -2.79 3.47 1.86
C ALA A 212 -3.17 4.62 2.81
N GLY A 213 -2.21 5.42 3.31
CA GLY A 213 -2.50 6.63 4.11
C GLY A 213 -3.37 7.62 3.33
N LEU A 214 -2.99 7.99 2.10
CA LEU A 214 -3.79 8.86 1.25
C LEU A 214 -5.12 8.19 0.85
N GLY A 215 -5.11 6.86 0.62
CA GLY A 215 -6.31 6.07 0.38
C GLY A 215 -7.29 6.12 1.54
N ARG A 216 -6.79 6.04 2.80
CA ARG A 216 -7.58 6.18 4.03
C ARG A 216 -8.26 7.54 4.13
N ALA A 217 -7.52 8.61 3.89
CA ALA A 217 -8.07 9.96 3.86
C ALA A 217 -9.19 10.10 2.80
N LEU A 218 -8.97 9.52 1.60
CA LEU A 218 -10.00 9.51 0.56
C LEU A 218 -11.24 8.70 0.96
N ALA A 219 -11.06 7.51 1.53
CA ALA A 219 -12.17 6.66 2.00
C ALA A 219 -13.00 7.39 3.07
N SER A 220 -12.35 8.06 4.03
CA SER A 220 -12.98 8.87 5.05
C SER A 220 -13.84 9.99 4.45
N ARG A 221 -13.28 10.77 3.52
CA ARG A 221 -13.99 11.90 2.88
C ARG A 221 -15.13 11.48 1.97
N LEU A 222 -15.10 10.25 1.46
CA LEU A 222 -16.20 9.67 0.69
C LEU A 222 -17.22 8.92 1.54
N SER A 223 -17.08 8.90 2.87
CA SER A 223 -17.88 8.10 3.83
C SER A 223 -17.86 6.59 3.52
N LEU A 224 -16.74 6.10 2.98
CA LEU A 224 -16.55 4.69 2.63
C LEU A 224 -15.55 3.98 3.55
N LEU A 225 -15.02 4.70 4.56
CA LEU A 225 -13.98 4.16 5.43
C LEU A 225 -14.49 3.00 6.30
N ARG A 226 -13.83 1.87 6.18
CA ARG A 226 -13.95 0.69 7.04
C ARG A 226 -12.65 0.49 7.80
N GLU A 227 -12.74 0.30 9.11
CA GLU A 227 -11.58 0.02 9.99
C GLU A 227 -11.95 -1.03 11.03
N ASP A 228 -10.94 -1.56 11.72
CA ASP A 228 -11.05 -2.42 12.89
C ASP A 228 -11.96 -3.65 12.69
N VAL A 229 -11.83 -4.29 11.53
CA VAL A 229 -12.59 -5.51 11.24
C VAL A 229 -12.07 -6.65 12.11
N GLU A 230 -12.99 -7.36 12.74
CA GLU A 230 -12.63 -8.52 13.56
C GLU A 230 -12.35 -9.75 12.69
N LEU A 231 -11.25 -10.47 13.03
CA LEU A 231 -11.01 -11.80 12.50
C LEU A 231 -11.90 -12.81 13.23
N SER A 232 -12.44 -13.78 12.50
CA SER A 232 -13.06 -14.95 13.13
C SER A 232 -11.96 -15.79 13.82
N GLY A 233 -12.24 -16.28 15.02
CA GLY A 233 -11.42 -17.31 15.66
C GLY A 233 -11.35 -18.56 14.79
N GLY A 234 -10.35 -19.40 15.05
CA GLY A 234 -10.21 -20.66 14.34
C GLY A 234 -8.76 -21.03 14.05
N ARG A 235 -8.58 -22.08 13.27
CA ARG A 235 -7.26 -22.61 12.86
C ARG A 235 -6.80 -21.91 11.58
N TRP A 236 -5.80 -21.06 11.69
CA TRP A 236 -5.22 -20.32 10.57
C TRP A 236 -3.92 -20.94 10.07
N LEU A 237 -3.71 -20.91 8.76
CA LEU A 237 -2.44 -21.24 8.12
C LEU A 237 -1.67 -19.95 7.84
N LEU A 238 -0.51 -19.75 8.47
CA LEU A 238 0.38 -18.64 8.16
C LEU A 238 1.32 -19.03 7.02
N VAL A 239 1.32 -18.25 5.93
CA VAL A 239 2.15 -18.43 4.74
C VAL A 239 3.11 -17.25 4.60
N ALA A 240 4.42 -17.49 4.68
CA ALA A 240 5.42 -16.44 4.73
C ALA A 240 6.54 -16.68 3.71
N GLY A 241 6.53 -15.93 2.60
CA GLY A 241 7.60 -15.98 1.60
C GLY A 241 8.65 -14.88 1.75
N SER A 242 8.32 -13.80 2.48
CA SER A 242 9.24 -12.69 2.71
C SER A 242 10.37 -13.09 3.68
N ARG A 243 11.60 -12.74 3.31
CA ARG A 243 12.80 -12.91 4.16
C ARG A 243 13.17 -11.65 4.94
N HIS A 244 12.30 -10.66 4.95
CA HIS A 244 12.51 -9.45 5.74
C HIS A 244 12.65 -9.81 7.24
N PRO A 245 13.57 -9.18 8.00
CA PRO A 245 13.80 -9.50 9.41
C PRO A 245 12.52 -9.49 10.26
N ALA A 246 11.64 -8.49 10.07
CA ALA A 246 10.34 -8.45 10.76
C ALA A 246 9.47 -9.68 10.46
N THR A 247 9.43 -10.15 9.21
CA THR A 247 8.67 -11.36 8.85
C THR A 247 9.27 -12.61 9.48
N ARG A 248 10.60 -12.73 9.55
CA ARG A 248 11.26 -13.85 10.22
C ARG A 248 10.93 -13.90 11.70
N ALA A 249 11.06 -12.77 12.39
CA ALA A 249 10.68 -12.68 13.80
C ALA A 249 9.22 -13.07 14.05
N GLN A 250 8.31 -12.67 13.14
CA GLN A 250 6.89 -13.04 13.20
C GLN A 250 6.65 -14.53 12.94
N VAL A 251 7.40 -15.15 12.02
CA VAL A 251 7.36 -16.60 11.77
C VAL A 251 7.84 -17.39 12.98
N ASP A 252 8.94 -16.95 13.59
CA ASP A 252 9.50 -17.62 14.77
C ASP A 252 8.55 -17.53 15.97
N ALA A 253 7.98 -16.36 16.23
CA ALA A 253 6.96 -16.17 17.26
C ALA A 253 5.72 -17.01 17.01
N ALA A 254 5.23 -17.05 15.76
CA ALA A 254 4.07 -17.86 15.37
C ALA A 254 4.30 -19.36 15.57
N ARG A 255 5.48 -19.88 15.20
CA ARG A 255 5.87 -21.28 15.44
C ARG A 255 5.97 -21.62 16.93
N ALA A 256 6.62 -20.74 17.72
CA ALA A 256 6.74 -20.90 19.16
C ALA A 256 5.36 -20.92 19.86
N ALA A 257 4.40 -20.18 19.33
CA ALA A 257 3.02 -20.13 19.81
C ALA A 257 2.12 -21.28 19.26
N GLY A 258 2.66 -22.18 18.43
CA GLY A 258 1.92 -23.35 17.91
C GLY A 258 1.03 -23.09 16.70
N LEU A 259 1.18 -21.93 16.03
CA LEU A 259 0.49 -21.70 14.76
C LEU A 259 1.01 -22.62 13.65
N CYS A 260 0.12 -23.02 12.73
CA CYS A 260 0.52 -23.72 11.53
C CYS A 260 1.23 -22.76 10.57
N VAL A 261 2.50 -23.01 10.25
CA VAL A 261 3.31 -22.10 9.43
C VAL A 261 3.94 -22.83 8.25
N VAL A 262 3.79 -22.25 7.07
CA VAL A 262 4.58 -22.56 5.87
C VAL A 262 5.42 -21.32 5.55
N ALA A 263 6.74 -21.43 5.57
CA ALA A 263 7.62 -20.30 5.39
C ALA A 263 8.78 -20.61 4.45
N ALA A 264 9.31 -19.54 3.80
CA ALA A 264 10.55 -19.64 3.05
C ALA A 264 11.70 -20.13 3.95
N PRO A 265 12.62 -20.94 3.42
CA PRO A 265 13.79 -21.38 4.18
C PRO A 265 14.70 -20.21 4.51
N ASP A 266 15.48 -20.35 5.59
CA ASP A 266 16.41 -19.31 6.04
C ASP A 266 17.63 -19.16 5.11
N GLN A 267 17.93 -20.17 4.32
CA GLN A 267 19.06 -20.12 3.38
C GLN A 267 18.83 -19.13 2.24
N PRO A 268 19.85 -18.39 1.83
CA PRO A 268 19.76 -17.54 0.64
C PRO A 268 19.34 -18.37 -0.57
N ALA A 269 18.36 -17.89 -1.32
CA ALA A 269 17.97 -18.42 -2.61
C ALA A 269 18.05 -17.28 -3.63
N ASP A 270 18.64 -17.54 -4.77
CA ASP A 270 18.89 -16.54 -5.81
C ASP A 270 17.59 -16.14 -6.52
N ASP A 271 16.63 -17.07 -6.62
CA ASP A 271 15.33 -16.85 -7.27
C ASP A 271 14.19 -16.70 -6.24
N ARG A 272 13.77 -15.46 -5.97
CA ARG A 272 12.65 -15.13 -5.09
C ARG A 272 11.33 -15.72 -5.58
N HIS A 273 11.12 -15.74 -6.89
CA HIS A 273 9.91 -16.26 -7.50
C HIS A 273 9.81 -17.79 -7.35
N ALA A 274 10.91 -18.52 -7.50
CA ALA A 274 10.95 -19.96 -7.24
C ALA A 274 10.65 -20.29 -5.77
N VAL A 275 11.14 -19.46 -4.83
CA VAL A 275 10.82 -19.59 -3.39
C VAL A 275 9.34 -19.37 -3.15
N ALA A 276 8.76 -18.32 -3.70
CA ALA A 276 7.32 -18.02 -3.55
C ALA A 276 6.46 -19.17 -4.09
N ARG A 277 6.79 -19.71 -5.27
CA ARG A 277 6.09 -20.88 -5.85
C ARG A 277 6.16 -22.11 -4.96
N ARG A 278 7.33 -22.42 -4.38
CA ARG A 278 7.50 -23.55 -3.48
C ARG A 278 6.68 -23.39 -2.21
N VAL A 279 6.70 -22.21 -1.58
CA VAL A 279 5.93 -21.89 -0.39
C VAL A 279 4.42 -21.97 -0.69
N ALA A 280 3.97 -21.44 -1.82
CA ALA A 280 2.57 -21.53 -2.24
C ALA A 280 2.12 -22.96 -2.53
N ALA A 281 2.96 -23.78 -3.18
CA ALA A 281 2.67 -25.19 -3.44
C ALA A 281 2.54 -26.00 -2.15
N GLU A 282 3.43 -25.77 -1.17
CA GLU A 282 3.35 -26.40 0.14
C GLU A 282 2.09 -25.96 0.91
N ALA A 283 1.78 -24.65 0.90
CA ALA A 283 0.57 -24.12 1.52
C ALA A 283 -0.70 -24.73 0.91
N ARG A 284 -0.77 -24.80 -0.43
CA ARG A 284 -1.85 -25.48 -1.14
C ARG A 284 -1.98 -26.94 -0.73
N ALA A 285 -0.88 -27.69 -0.72
CA ALA A 285 -0.89 -29.11 -0.33
C ALA A 285 -1.36 -29.31 1.12
N ARG A 286 -1.06 -28.37 2.03
CA ARG A 286 -1.60 -28.38 3.39
C ARG A 286 -3.09 -28.11 3.44
N LEU A 287 -3.57 -27.08 2.74
CA LEU A 287 -5.00 -26.74 2.63
C LEU A 287 -5.82 -27.91 2.03
N GLU A 288 -5.20 -28.71 1.17
CA GLU A 288 -5.85 -29.89 0.58
C GLU A 288 -5.98 -31.08 1.56
N ARG A 289 -5.07 -31.19 2.54
CA ARG A 289 -5.00 -32.29 3.50
C ARG A 289 -5.63 -32.01 4.85
N GLU A 290 -5.63 -30.72 5.25
CA GLU A 290 -6.04 -30.31 6.58
C GLU A 290 -7.08 -29.17 6.47
N ALA A 291 -8.03 -29.14 7.42
CA ALA A 291 -9.00 -28.05 7.50
C ALA A 291 -8.39 -26.81 8.18
N PHE A 292 -8.61 -25.66 7.58
CA PHE A 292 -8.26 -24.35 8.12
C PHE A 292 -9.45 -23.40 7.97
N ASP A 293 -9.62 -22.51 8.94
CA ASP A 293 -10.67 -21.50 8.96
C ASP A 293 -10.25 -20.22 8.19
N GLY A 294 -8.95 -20.11 7.89
CA GLY A 294 -8.42 -19.02 7.10
C GLY A 294 -6.92 -19.16 6.79
N VAL A 295 -6.45 -18.32 5.89
CA VAL A 295 -5.04 -18.21 5.50
C VAL A 295 -4.55 -16.80 5.75
N ALA A 296 -3.45 -16.67 6.48
CA ALA A 296 -2.70 -15.41 6.63
C ALA A 296 -1.46 -15.47 5.74
N VAL A 297 -1.28 -14.49 4.85
CA VAL A 297 -0.13 -14.48 3.93
C VAL A 297 0.64 -13.17 4.06
N THR A 298 1.99 -13.27 4.11
CA THR A 298 2.87 -12.11 4.14
C THR A 298 3.83 -12.10 2.96
N GLY A 299 3.89 -10.93 2.30
CA GLY A 299 4.65 -10.66 1.08
C GLY A 299 3.80 -10.71 -0.18
N GLY A 300 3.86 -9.64 -0.99
CA GLY A 300 3.00 -9.45 -2.19
C GLY A 300 3.14 -10.57 -3.20
N GLU A 301 4.36 -10.93 -3.56
CA GLU A 301 4.63 -12.02 -4.51
C GLU A 301 4.12 -13.39 -4.00
N THR A 302 4.30 -13.68 -2.70
CA THR A 302 3.80 -14.92 -2.10
C THR A 302 2.29 -14.96 -2.11
N ALA A 303 1.63 -13.86 -1.77
CA ALA A 303 0.17 -13.75 -1.81
C ALA A 303 -0.37 -14.00 -3.24
N ARG A 304 0.27 -13.39 -4.24
CA ARG A 304 -0.12 -13.57 -5.63
C ARG A 304 0.03 -15.02 -6.10
N VAL A 305 1.22 -15.60 -5.88
CA VAL A 305 1.50 -16.99 -6.31
C VAL A 305 0.59 -17.98 -5.56
N LEU A 306 0.23 -17.69 -4.30
CA LEU A 306 -0.73 -18.50 -3.56
C LEU A 306 -2.15 -18.41 -4.18
N CYS A 307 -2.62 -17.20 -4.51
CA CYS A 307 -3.88 -17.01 -5.20
C CYS A 307 -3.92 -17.78 -6.53
N GLU A 308 -2.86 -17.69 -7.32
CA GLU A 308 -2.70 -18.42 -8.58
C GLU A 308 -2.73 -19.95 -8.36
N ALA A 309 -1.95 -20.44 -7.38
CA ALA A 309 -1.91 -21.87 -7.04
C ALA A 309 -3.28 -22.41 -6.58
N LEU A 310 -4.11 -21.57 -5.98
CA LEU A 310 -5.47 -21.90 -5.56
C LEU A 310 -6.52 -21.67 -6.67
N GLY A 311 -6.13 -21.11 -7.81
CA GLY A 311 -7.02 -20.81 -8.94
C GLY A 311 -7.92 -19.61 -8.70
N ALA A 312 -7.51 -18.65 -7.86
CA ALA A 312 -8.26 -17.44 -7.61
C ALA A 312 -7.90 -16.31 -8.60
N THR A 313 -8.92 -15.64 -9.09
CA THR A 313 -8.80 -14.47 -9.99
C THR A 313 -9.32 -13.19 -9.34
N ALA A 314 -9.96 -13.30 -8.18
CA ALA A 314 -10.54 -12.19 -7.45
C ALA A 314 -10.54 -12.43 -5.93
N ILE A 315 -10.60 -11.33 -5.18
CA ILE A 315 -10.75 -11.31 -3.73
C ILE A 315 -11.90 -10.34 -3.41
N GLU A 316 -12.77 -10.69 -2.48
CA GLU A 316 -13.73 -9.79 -1.87
C GLU A 316 -13.12 -9.19 -0.61
N LEU A 317 -12.75 -7.90 -0.63
CA LEU A 317 -12.15 -7.21 0.52
C LEU A 317 -13.24 -6.83 1.52
N ILE A 318 -13.02 -7.15 2.79
CA ILE A 318 -13.99 -6.96 3.88
C ILE A 318 -13.64 -5.73 4.72
N GLY A 319 -12.35 -5.51 4.96
CA GLY A 319 -11.83 -4.39 5.75
C GLY A 319 -10.47 -4.70 6.36
N PRO A 320 -9.75 -3.69 6.86
CA PRO A 320 -8.50 -3.87 7.56
C PRO A 320 -8.76 -4.20 9.04
N PRO A 321 -8.15 -5.26 9.61
CA PRO A 321 -8.16 -5.47 11.05
C PRO A 321 -7.20 -4.53 11.80
N ARG A 322 -6.13 -4.08 11.13
CA ARG A 322 -5.15 -3.06 11.57
C ARG A 322 -4.51 -2.38 10.35
N PRO A 323 -3.91 -1.19 10.48
CA PRO A 323 -3.17 -0.55 9.40
C PRO A 323 -2.12 -1.48 8.76
N GLY A 324 -2.09 -1.55 7.43
CA GLY A 324 -1.19 -2.41 6.66
C GLY A 324 -1.59 -3.89 6.57
N LEU A 325 -2.73 -4.28 7.16
CA LEU A 325 -3.35 -5.59 7.00
C LEU A 325 -4.69 -5.48 6.29
N ALA A 326 -5.05 -6.48 5.52
CA ALA A 326 -6.37 -6.55 4.90
C ALA A 326 -6.99 -7.93 5.04
N LEU A 327 -8.23 -7.96 5.47
CA LEU A 327 -9.07 -9.16 5.48
C LEU A 327 -9.94 -9.18 4.24
N GLY A 328 -9.96 -10.31 3.55
CA GLY A 328 -10.83 -10.57 2.41
C GLY A 328 -11.33 -12.01 2.41
N ARG A 329 -12.08 -12.34 1.37
CA ARG A 329 -12.50 -13.71 1.04
C ARG A 329 -11.99 -14.08 -0.33
N LEU A 330 -11.28 -15.17 -0.39
CA LEU A 330 -10.80 -15.77 -1.62
C LEU A 330 -11.85 -16.73 -2.14
N SER A 331 -12.31 -16.53 -3.38
CA SER A 331 -13.24 -17.45 -4.02
C SER A 331 -12.50 -18.27 -5.09
N THR A 332 -12.52 -19.58 -4.91
CA THR A 332 -11.93 -20.55 -5.84
C THR A 332 -12.89 -21.71 -6.06
N PRO A 333 -12.70 -22.57 -7.07
CA PRO A 333 -13.55 -23.75 -7.29
C PRO A 333 -13.64 -24.67 -6.07
N ARG A 334 -12.56 -24.77 -5.27
CA ARG A 334 -12.50 -25.62 -4.09
C ARG A 334 -12.89 -24.90 -2.79
N TYR A 335 -12.62 -23.60 -2.71
CA TYR A 335 -12.86 -22.79 -1.51
C TYR A 335 -13.72 -21.60 -1.90
N PRO A 336 -15.05 -21.69 -1.77
CA PRO A 336 -15.95 -20.63 -2.25
C PRO A 336 -15.90 -19.34 -1.44
N ALA A 337 -15.34 -19.35 -0.22
CA ALA A 337 -15.26 -18.17 0.65
C ALA A 337 -14.14 -18.29 1.70
N LEU A 338 -12.91 -18.70 1.29
CA LEU A 338 -11.79 -18.87 2.21
C LEU A 338 -11.34 -17.51 2.75
N PRO A 339 -11.40 -17.27 4.08
CA PRO A 339 -10.84 -16.06 4.67
C PRO A 339 -9.34 -15.91 4.37
N LEU A 340 -8.96 -14.72 3.88
CA LEU A 340 -7.60 -14.39 3.52
C LEU A 340 -7.19 -13.11 4.25
N LEU A 341 -6.18 -13.22 5.12
CA LEU A 341 -5.51 -12.08 5.74
C LEU A 341 -4.22 -11.81 4.98
N THR A 342 -4.08 -10.62 4.40
CA THR A 342 -2.85 -10.21 3.71
C THR A 342 -2.06 -9.18 4.52
N LYS A 343 -0.74 -9.23 4.42
CA LYS A 343 0.20 -8.30 5.02
C LYS A 343 1.39 -8.06 4.10
N ALA A 344 1.81 -6.80 3.93
CA ALA A 344 3.10 -6.51 3.31
C ALA A 344 4.27 -6.99 4.18
N GLY A 345 5.41 -7.41 3.56
CA GLY A 345 6.48 -8.13 4.27
C GLY A 345 7.30 -7.32 5.28
N GLY A 346 7.33 -5.99 5.18
CA GLY A 346 8.37 -5.15 5.80
C GLY A 346 8.00 -4.42 7.10
N PHE A 347 6.98 -4.83 7.87
CA PHE A 347 6.56 -4.13 9.08
C PHE A 347 5.88 -5.03 10.13
N GLY A 348 5.61 -4.46 11.29
CA GLY A 348 4.85 -5.04 12.40
C GLY A 348 5.73 -5.77 13.43
N GLU A 349 5.23 -5.81 14.66
CA GLU A 349 5.89 -6.44 15.79
C GLU A 349 6.03 -7.96 15.62
N PRO A 350 6.99 -8.59 16.31
CA PRO A 350 7.21 -10.04 16.24
C PRO A 350 5.97 -10.89 16.57
N ASP A 351 5.14 -10.44 17.50
CA ASP A 351 3.93 -11.13 17.96
C ASP A 351 2.67 -10.82 17.13
N LEU A 352 2.79 -10.06 16.04
CA LEU A 352 1.65 -9.58 15.26
C LEU A 352 0.66 -10.71 14.88
N PHE A 353 1.14 -11.80 14.30
CA PHE A 353 0.26 -12.92 13.91
C PHE A 353 -0.24 -13.72 15.12
N VAL A 354 0.55 -13.81 16.17
CA VAL A 354 0.13 -14.47 17.43
C VAL A 354 -1.05 -13.73 18.02
N SER A 355 -0.91 -12.41 18.22
CA SER A 355 -1.97 -11.57 18.76
C SER A 355 -3.23 -11.49 17.89
N MET A 356 -3.07 -11.61 16.57
CA MET A 356 -4.19 -11.55 15.63
C MET A 356 -4.95 -12.87 15.49
N LEU A 357 -4.24 -14.01 15.57
CA LEU A 357 -4.77 -15.31 15.20
C LEU A 357 -5.05 -16.25 16.41
N LEU A 358 -4.40 -16.01 17.58
CA LEU A 358 -4.54 -16.84 18.77
C LEU A 358 -5.25 -16.16 19.95
N ASP A 359 -4.99 -14.87 20.22
CA ASP A 359 -5.49 -14.20 21.44
C ASP A 359 -7.01 -14.15 21.56
N ARG A 360 -7.75 -14.39 20.48
CA ARG A 360 -9.22 -14.42 20.48
C ARG A 360 -9.84 -15.75 20.92
N LEU A 361 -9.04 -16.81 21.05
CA LEU A 361 -9.51 -18.05 21.63
C LEU A 361 -9.67 -17.96 23.16
N HIS A 362 -9.13 -16.89 23.81
CA HIS A 362 -9.02 -16.80 25.28
C HIS A 362 -9.62 -15.53 25.91
N GLY A 363 -10.35 -14.69 25.16
CA GLY A 363 -11.04 -13.52 25.74
C GLY A 363 -10.13 -12.44 26.35
N GLY A 364 -8.91 -12.25 25.81
CA GLY A 364 -7.91 -11.33 26.31
C GLY A 364 -8.22 -9.84 26.05
N PRO A 365 -7.56 -8.91 26.78
CA PRO A 365 -7.92 -7.50 26.85
C PRO A 365 -7.66 -6.75 25.52
N ARG A 366 -8.51 -5.75 25.27
CA ARG A 366 -8.35 -4.81 24.17
C ARG A 366 -7.04 -4.03 24.32
N TYR A 367 -6.19 -4.03 23.30
CA TYR A 367 -4.97 -3.22 23.28
C TYR A 367 -5.30 -1.73 23.41
N GLY A 368 -4.48 -1.02 24.19
CA GLY A 368 -4.58 0.43 24.39
C GLY A 368 -4.26 1.23 23.12
N PRO A 369 -4.43 2.56 23.16
CA PRO A 369 -4.24 3.44 22.03
C PRO A 369 -2.82 3.33 21.45
N PRO A 370 -2.63 3.62 20.14
CA PRO A 370 -1.32 3.60 19.51
C PRO A 370 -0.34 4.52 20.26
N ASN A 371 0.93 4.15 20.29
CA ASN A 371 1.98 4.95 20.89
C ASN A 371 1.88 6.42 20.45
N PRO A 372 2.08 7.38 21.38
CA PRO A 372 2.07 8.78 21.02
C PRO A 372 3.17 9.06 19.97
N PRO A 373 2.96 10.05 19.08
CA PRO A 373 3.92 10.39 18.07
C PRO A 373 5.26 10.75 18.70
N ILE A 374 6.34 10.22 18.16
CA ILE A 374 7.71 10.56 18.56
C ILE A 374 7.90 12.04 18.25
N LEU A 375 7.97 12.88 19.28
CA LEU A 375 8.30 14.28 19.14
C LEU A 375 9.71 14.40 18.57
N VAL A 376 9.80 14.66 17.27
CA VAL A 376 11.05 15.02 16.61
C VAL A 376 11.43 16.43 17.09
N THR A 377 12.42 16.52 17.98
CA THR A 377 12.98 17.81 18.40
C THR A 377 13.56 18.52 17.15
N PRO A 378 13.20 19.76 16.85
CA PRO A 378 13.75 20.45 15.68
C PRO A 378 15.27 20.56 15.79
N LEU A 379 15.98 20.07 14.80
CA LEU A 379 17.42 20.32 14.65
C LEU A 379 17.64 21.83 14.54
N LEU A 380 18.16 22.42 15.61
CA LEU A 380 18.57 23.82 15.69
C LEU A 380 19.45 24.16 14.47
N ARG A 381 18.97 25.09 13.63
CA ARG A 381 19.76 25.70 12.57
C ARG A 381 21.05 26.24 13.18
N ARG A 382 22.17 25.63 12.83
CA ARG A 382 23.49 26.24 13.09
C ARG A 382 23.59 27.49 12.24
N GLY A 383 23.65 28.66 12.92
CA GLY A 383 23.74 29.97 12.29
C GLY A 383 24.93 30.06 11.35
N ALA A 384 24.69 30.66 10.19
CA ALA A 384 25.73 31.06 9.26
C ALA A 384 26.66 32.09 9.89
N PRO A 385 27.99 32.03 9.65
CA PRO A 385 28.92 33.01 10.18
C PRO A 385 28.67 34.41 9.55
N ARG A 386 28.48 35.41 10.40
CA ARG A 386 28.45 36.83 9.97
C ARG A 386 29.79 37.20 9.32
N ARG A 387 29.78 37.57 8.06
CA ARG A 387 30.91 38.24 7.41
C ARG A 387 31.09 39.62 8.04
N ALA A 388 32.24 39.83 8.66
CA ALA A 388 32.69 41.16 9.06
C ALA A 388 32.95 42.03 7.81
N ARG A 389 32.41 43.25 7.83
CA ARG A 389 32.83 44.32 6.89
C ARG A 389 34.09 44.96 7.47
N VAL A 390 35.12 45.06 6.66
CA VAL A 390 36.12 46.10 6.69
C VAL A 390 35.91 46.92 5.46
#